data_bb1530d216b3ce37103ddcd14c3a3fe2
#
_entry.id   bb1530d216b3ce37103ddcd14c3a3fe2
#
_cell.length_a   1.000
_cell.length_b   1.000
_cell.length_c   1.000
_cell.angle_alpha   90.00
_cell.angle_beta   90.00
_cell.angle_gamma   90.00
#
_symmetry.space_group_name_H-M   'P 1'
#
loop_
_entity.id
_entity.type
_entity.pdbx_description
1 polymer ?
#
loop_
_entity_poly.entity_id
_entity_poly.type
_entity_poly.pdbx_seq_one_letter_code
_entity_poly.pdbx_strand_id
1 'polypeptide(L)'
;MEYDVTYAEVGGEPRWLVLHNAHGPNFELGECPLGPLPDDLDDLRVLVPHRDTVRLNAVGAWARYLVLSYRQEGASKLAVMQLGEQGFTEFKELEFDEELYDVGFGTGHYWDAPCFRLSYDSFTTPARLYDYWPATGELRLLKEQEIPGGYN
;
A
#
# COMPACT_ATOMS: atom_id res chain seq x y z
N MET A 1 19.74 8.43 5.31
CA MET A 1 18.78 7.33 5.37
C MET A 1 17.42 7.85 5.81
N GLU A 2 16.37 7.45 5.12
CA GLU A 2 15.01 7.82 5.44
C GLU A 2 14.23 6.61 5.89
N TYR A 3 13.29 6.79 6.83
CA TYR A 3 12.40 5.71 7.24
C TYR A 3 11.07 6.24 7.77
N ASP A 4 10.03 5.42 7.65
CA ASP A 4 8.72 5.63 8.24
C ASP A 4 8.31 4.39 9.01
N VAL A 5 7.59 4.59 10.11
CA VAL A 5 7.15 3.51 10.99
C VAL A 5 5.62 3.50 11.04
N THR A 6 5.03 2.33 10.83
CA THR A 6 3.59 2.12 10.85
C THR A 6 3.23 0.98 11.80
N TYR A 7 2.19 1.17 12.60
CA TYR A 7 1.69 0.13 13.50
C TYR A 7 0.92 -0.93 12.72
N ALA A 8 1.14 -2.19 13.05
CA ALA A 8 0.37 -3.31 12.52
C ALA A 8 0.24 -4.42 13.56
N GLU A 9 -0.70 -5.34 13.32
CA GLU A 9 -0.83 -6.55 14.14
C GLU A 9 -0.68 -7.76 13.23
N VAL A 10 0.18 -8.69 13.64
CA VAL A 10 0.43 -9.92 12.90
C VAL A 10 0.16 -11.09 13.81
N GLY A 11 -0.87 -11.88 13.48
CA GLY A 11 -1.30 -12.99 14.31
C GLY A 11 -1.76 -12.57 15.70
N GLY A 12 -2.31 -11.36 15.82
CA GLY A 12 -2.73 -10.78 17.11
C GLY A 12 -1.60 -10.12 17.89
N GLU A 13 -0.38 -10.14 17.38
CA GLU A 13 0.76 -9.49 18.03
C GLU A 13 1.05 -8.12 17.41
N PRO A 14 1.22 -7.07 18.23
CA PRO A 14 1.56 -5.76 17.72
C PRO A 14 2.99 -5.73 17.15
N ARG A 15 3.15 -5.03 16.04
CA ARG A 15 4.42 -4.93 15.31
C ARG A 15 4.62 -3.51 14.78
N TRP A 16 5.88 -3.13 14.58
CA TRP A 16 6.23 -1.99 13.76
C TRP A 16 6.54 -2.45 12.34
N LEU A 17 5.96 -1.78 11.36
CA LEU A 17 6.35 -1.91 9.97
C LEU A 17 7.27 -0.74 9.66
N VAL A 18 8.46 -1.01 9.14
CA VAL A 18 9.48 -0.01 8.88
C VAL A 18 9.76 0.03 7.38
N LEU A 19 9.39 1.14 6.75
CA LEU A 19 9.71 1.41 5.35
C LEU A 19 10.98 2.26 5.35
N HIS A 20 12.07 1.77 4.75
CA HIS A 20 13.36 2.45 4.82
C HIS A 20 14.18 2.26 3.55
N ASN A 21 15.20 3.10 3.38
CA ASN A 21 16.11 3.05 2.25
C ASN A 21 17.56 2.72 2.63
N ALA A 22 17.77 2.06 3.77
CA ALA A 22 19.11 1.71 4.22
C ALA A 22 19.81 0.72 3.29
N HIS A 23 19.07 -0.14 2.58
CA HIS A 23 19.61 -1.16 1.70
C HIS A 23 19.50 -0.83 0.21
N GLY A 24 18.95 0.35 -0.12
CA GLY A 24 18.85 0.78 -1.51
C GLY A 24 17.85 1.91 -1.69
N PRO A 25 17.96 2.69 -2.79
CA PRO A 25 17.16 3.90 -2.99
C PRO A 25 15.66 3.65 -3.20
N ASN A 26 15.28 2.43 -3.60
CA ASN A 26 13.88 2.10 -3.88
C ASN A 26 13.11 1.60 -2.65
N PHE A 27 13.74 1.65 -1.49
CA PHE A 27 13.15 1.28 -0.21
C PHE A 27 12.87 -0.22 -0.04
N GLU A 28 12.70 -0.60 1.19
CA GLU A 28 12.42 -1.96 1.64
C GLU A 28 11.44 -1.88 2.80
N LEU A 29 10.57 -2.86 2.94
CA LEU A 29 9.65 -2.95 4.07
C LEU A 29 10.06 -4.10 4.98
N GLY A 30 10.31 -3.79 6.26
CA GLY A 30 10.60 -4.77 7.28
C GLY A 30 9.64 -4.67 8.45
N GLU A 31 9.70 -5.64 9.35
CA GLU A 31 8.91 -5.63 10.58
C GLU A 31 9.75 -5.97 11.80
N CYS A 32 9.31 -5.48 12.96
CA CYS A 32 9.92 -5.82 14.24
C CYS A 32 8.86 -5.74 15.36
N PRO A 33 9.12 -6.35 16.54
CA PRO A 33 8.24 -6.19 17.69
C PRO A 33 8.12 -4.73 18.13
N LEU A 34 7.02 -4.38 18.81
CA LEU A 34 6.90 -3.07 19.42
C LEU A 34 8.00 -2.85 20.46
N GLY A 35 8.36 -1.58 20.62
CA GLY A 35 9.44 -1.17 21.49
C GLY A 35 10.46 -0.37 20.71
N PRO A 36 11.69 -0.23 21.23
CA PRO A 36 12.73 0.48 20.49
C PRO A 36 13.04 -0.20 19.18
N LEU A 37 13.25 0.58 18.12
CA LEU A 37 13.70 0.03 16.85
C LEU A 37 15.11 -0.54 17.01
N PRO A 38 15.47 -1.61 16.27
CA PRO A 38 16.82 -2.12 16.32
C PRO A 38 17.83 -1.08 15.81
N ASP A 39 19.01 -1.06 16.38
CA ASP A 39 20.09 -0.16 15.96
C ASP A 39 20.54 -0.46 14.53
N ASP A 40 20.47 -1.73 14.15
CA ASP A 40 20.80 -2.19 12.81
C ASP A 40 19.50 -2.64 12.11
N LEU A 41 19.19 -1.98 10.98
CA LEU A 41 17.99 -2.31 10.21
C LEU A 41 18.08 -3.69 9.52
N ASP A 42 19.27 -4.29 9.48
CA ASP A 42 19.42 -5.69 9.05
C ASP A 42 18.75 -6.68 10.01
N ASP A 43 18.46 -6.26 11.23
CA ASP A 43 17.75 -7.09 12.21
C ASP A 43 16.24 -7.10 12.02
N LEU A 44 15.71 -6.28 11.11
CA LEU A 44 14.30 -6.34 10.75
C LEU A 44 14.00 -7.58 9.93
N ARG A 45 12.84 -8.18 10.18
CA ARG A 45 12.35 -9.24 9.32
C ARG A 45 11.83 -8.61 8.03
N VAL A 46 12.39 -9.00 6.90
CA VAL A 46 12.02 -8.40 5.60
C VAL A 46 10.67 -8.93 5.15
N LEU A 47 9.73 -8.03 4.85
CA LEU A 47 8.44 -8.36 4.24
C LEU A 47 8.47 -8.12 2.73
N VAL A 48 9.01 -6.99 2.30
CA VAL A 48 9.17 -6.66 0.88
C VAL A 48 10.59 -6.18 0.68
N PRO A 49 11.45 -6.99 0.02
CA PRO A 49 12.84 -6.61 -0.17
C PRO A 49 12.99 -5.49 -1.20
N HIS A 50 14.12 -4.80 -1.12
CA HIS A 50 14.49 -3.80 -2.13
C HIS A 50 14.54 -4.43 -3.52
N ARG A 51 14.02 -3.71 -4.52
CA ARG A 51 14.08 -4.10 -5.93
C ARG A 51 14.51 -2.91 -6.78
N ASP A 52 15.30 -3.18 -7.81
CA ASP A 52 15.77 -2.11 -8.71
C ASP A 52 14.65 -1.52 -9.56
N THR A 53 13.57 -2.25 -9.78
CA THR A 53 12.48 -1.86 -10.67
C THR A 53 11.22 -1.38 -9.94
N VAL A 54 11.17 -1.50 -8.61
CA VAL A 54 10.00 -1.15 -7.81
C VAL A 54 10.43 -0.23 -6.67
N ARG A 55 9.94 1.01 -6.70
CA ARG A 55 10.19 1.96 -5.61
C ARG A 55 8.98 2.01 -4.69
N LEU A 56 9.15 1.58 -3.45
CA LEU A 56 8.11 1.67 -2.43
C LEU A 56 7.96 3.11 -1.96
N ASN A 57 6.74 3.62 -1.93
CA ASN A 57 6.46 5.00 -1.53
C ASN A 57 5.77 5.09 -0.18
N ALA A 58 4.82 4.21 0.10
CA ALA A 58 4.03 4.27 1.33
C ALA A 58 3.44 2.90 1.66
N VAL A 59 3.13 2.71 2.93
CA VAL A 59 2.42 1.53 3.42
C VAL A 59 1.28 1.97 4.34
N GLY A 60 0.12 1.34 4.17
CA GLY A 60 -1.00 1.47 5.10
C GLY A 60 -1.31 0.11 5.69
N ALA A 61 -1.66 0.07 6.97
CA ALA A 61 -1.94 -1.17 7.66
C ALA A 61 -3.38 -1.18 8.20
N TRP A 62 -4.04 -2.30 7.97
CA TRP A 62 -5.37 -2.60 8.52
C TRP A 62 -5.29 -3.93 9.27
N ALA A 63 -6.36 -4.30 9.94
CA ALA A 63 -6.36 -5.49 10.78
C ALA A 63 -6.04 -6.78 10.00
N ARG A 64 -6.42 -6.85 8.72
CA ARG A 64 -6.32 -8.08 7.93
C ARG A 64 -5.50 -7.96 6.66
N TYR A 65 -4.94 -6.78 6.37
CA TYR A 65 -4.16 -6.59 5.15
C TYR A 65 -3.28 -5.34 5.25
N LEU A 66 -2.28 -5.30 4.39
CA LEU A 66 -1.47 -4.12 4.12
C LEU A 66 -1.74 -3.62 2.71
N VAL A 67 -1.64 -2.32 2.52
CA VAL A 67 -1.67 -1.71 1.19
C VAL A 67 -0.34 -1.01 0.97
N LEU A 68 0.28 -1.27 -0.17
CA LEU A 68 1.54 -0.66 -0.57
C LEU A 68 1.33 0.21 -1.79
N SER A 69 1.82 1.44 -1.71
CA SER A 69 1.90 2.35 -2.84
C SER A 69 3.32 2.32 -3.37
N TYR A 70 3.51 2.14 -4.68
CA TYR A 70 4.83 2.06 -5.27
C TYR A 70 4.82 2.56 -6.72
N ARG A 71 6.03 2.74 -7.27
CA ARG A 71 6.20 3.08 -8.67
C ARG A 71 6.99 1.99 -9.37
N GLN A 72 6.57 1.68 -10.58
CA GLN A 72 7.25 0.74 -11.44
C GLN A 72 7.13 1.22 -12.88
N GLU A 73 8.26 1.32 -13.58
CA GLU A 73 8.30 1.80 -14.96
C GLU A 73 7.63 3.15 -15.16
N GLY A 74 7.77 4.04 -14.17
CA GLY A 74 7.20 5.37 -14.22
C GLY A 74 5.72 5.48 -13.88
N ALA A 75 5.05 4.37 -13.58
CA ALA A 75 3.64 4.35 -13.24
C ALA A 75 3.43 4.15 -11.74
N SER A 76 2.43 4.84 -11.18
CA SER A 76 1.98 4.62 -9.80
C SER A 76 1.17 3.35 -9.74
N LYS A 77 1.39 2.53 -8.71
CA LYS A 77 0.71 1.26 -8.54
C LYS A 77 0.36 1.01 -7.08
N LEU A 78 -0.61 0.14 -6.85
CA LEU A 78 -0.96 -0.35 -5.52
C LEU A 78 -0.84 -1.86 -5.49
N ALA A 79 -0.43 -2.38 -4.34
CA ALA A 79 -0.44 -3.81 -4.06
C ALA A 79 -1.04 -4.06 -2.70
N VAL A 80 -1.59 -5.25 -2.52
CA VAL A 80 -2.17 -5.71 -1.26
C VAL A 80 -1.45 -6.97 -0.80
N MET A 81 -1.17 -7.03 0.50
CA MET A 81 -0.69 -8.23 1.16
C MET A 81 -1.71 -8.60 2.24
N GLN A 82 -2.37 -9.72 2.10
CA GLN A 82 -3.36 -10.15 3.08
C GLN A 82 -2.68 -10.81 4.28
N LEU A 83 -3.24 -10.61 5.46
CA LEU A 83 -2.74 -11.19 6.69
C LEU A 83 -3.39 -12.56 6.92
N GLY A 84 -2.59 -13.63 6.92
CA GLY A 84 -3.00 -14.98 7.29
C GLY A 84 -2.47 -15.35 8.66
N GLU A 85 -2.73 -16.61 9.08
CA GLU A 85 -2.29 -17.12 10.39
C GLU A 85 -0.78 -17.13 10.55
N GLN A 86 -0.04 -17.26 9.45
CA GLN A 86 1.43 -17.33 9.46
C GLN A 86 2.11 -16.04 9.04
N GLY A 87 1.35 -14.95 8.93
CA GLY A 87 1.85 -13.66 8.51
C GLY A 87 1.21 -13.17 7.21
N PHE A 88 1.88 -12.26 6.52
CA PHE A 88 1.34 -11.66 5.32
C PHE A 88 1.54 -12.55 4.09
N THR A 89 0.55 -12.54 3.18
CA THR A 89 0.64 -13.25 1.91
C THR A 89 1.57 -12.53 0.95
N GLU A 90 1.70 -13.08 -0.26
CA GLU A 90 2.51 -12.48 -1.30
C GLU A 90 1.99 -11.11 -1.72
N PHE A 91 2.90 -10.30 -2.20
CA PHE A 91 2.66 -9.00 -2.80
C PHE A 91 1.77 -9.18 -4.04
N LYS A 92 0.55 -8.67 -3.98
CA LYS A 92 -0.42 -8.78 -5.08
C LYS A 92 -0.74 -7.41 -5.65
N GLU A 93 -0.28 -7.15 -6.87
CA GLU A 93 -0.57 -5.90 -7.57
C GLU A 93 -2.05 -5.82 -7.94
N LEU A 94 -2.66 -4.64 -7.72
CA LEU A 94 -3.99 -4.36 -8.21
C LEU A 94 -3.90 -3.96 -9.68
N GLU A 95 -4.71 -4.59 -10.53
CA GLU A 95 -4.72 -4.33 -11.96
C GLU A 95 -5.91 -3.46 -12.35
N PHE A 96 -5.66 -2.55 -13.28
CA PHE A 96 -6.68 -1.67 -13.86
C PHE A 96 -6.61 -1.76 -15.37
N ASP A 97 -7.71 -1.42 -16.04
CA ASP A 97 -7.84 -1.57 -17.50
C ASP A 97 -6.93 -0.64 -18.30
N GLU A 98 -6.44 0.42 -17.69
CA GLU A 98 -5.62 1.42 -18.36
C GLU A 98 -4.15 1.28 -17.98
N GLU A 99 -3.23 1.50 -18.95
CA GLU A 99 -1.80 1.33 -18.72
C GLU A 99 -1.15 2.52 -18.01
N LEU A 100 -1.62 3.74 -18.29
CA LEU A 100 -1.05 4.95 -17.72
C LEU A 100 -2.07 5.61 -16.80
N TYR A 101 -1.92 5.39 -15.51
CA TYR A 101 -2.81 5.95 -14.50
C TYR A 101 -2.02 6.34 -13.26
N ASP A 102 -2.61 7.23 -12.47
CA ASP A 102 -2.19 7.51 -11.12
C ASP A 102 -3.16 6.88 -10.15
N VAL A 103 -2.65 6.17 -9.17
CA VAL A 103 -3.46 5.53 -8.15
C VAL A 103 -2.81 5.73 -6.79
N GLY A 104 -3.63 6.00 -5.78
CA GLY A 104 -3.20 6.15 -4.41
C GLY A 104 -4.24 5.60 -3.46
N PHE A 105 -3.90 5.46 -2.21
CA PHE A 105 -4.85 5.01 -1.19
C PHE A 105 -4.93 6.01 -0.05
N GLY A 106 -6.11 6.03 0.61
CA GLY A 106 -6.34 6.86 1.77
C GLY A 106 -6.43 6.03 3.05
N THR A 107 -6.21 6.69 4.19
CA THR A 107 -6.21 6.06 5.51
C THR A 107 -7.45 6.41 6.33
N GLY A 108 -8.52 6.87 5.69
CA GLY A 108 -9.71 7.36 6.37
C GLY A 108 -10.65 6.31 6.94
N HIS A 109 -10.36 5.02 6.77
CA HIS A 109 -11.19 3.93 7.29
C HIS A 109 -10.72 3.46 8.67
N TYR A 110 -11.61 2.77 9.38
CA TYR A 110 -11.29 2.16 10.66
C TYR A 110 -10.24 1.07 10.49
N TRP A 111 -9.52 0.79 11.57
CA TRP A 111 -8.50 -0.27 11.61
C TRP A 111 -9.02 -1.61 11.09
N ASP A 112 -10.22 -2.01 11.51
CA ASP A 112 -10.82 -3.30 11.14
C ASP A 112 -11.73 -3.22 9.91
N ALA A 113 -11.69 -2.13 9.14
CA ALA A 113 -12.50 -2.01 7.94
C ALA A 113 -12.14 -3.09 6.91
N PRO A 114 -13.14 -3.73 6.30
CA PRO A 114 -12.89 -4.77 5.29
C PRO A 114 -12.45 -4.20 3.93
N CYS A 115 -12.50 -2.90 3.76
CA CYS A 115 -12.15 -2.22 2.53
C CYS A 115 -11.33 -0.97 2.80
N PHE A 116 -10.61 -0.51 1.79
CA PHE A 116 -9.92 0.77 1.86
C PHE A 116 -10.28 1.63 0.66
N ARG A 117 -10.10 2.94 0.82
CA ARG A 117 -10.40 3.91 -0.24
C ARG A 117 -9.19 4.13 -1.11
N LEU A 118 -9.40 4.08 -2.42
CA LEU A 118 -8.36 4.43 -3.37
C LEU A 118 -8.83 5.53 -4.32
N SER A 119 -7.88 6.33 -4.77
CA SER A 119 -8.09 7.35 -5.77
C SER A 119 -7.43 6.90 -7.08
N TYR A 120 -8.08 7.19 -8.19
CA TYR A 120 -7.64 6.76 -9.50
C TYR A 120 -7.90 7.86 -10.52
N ASP A 121 -6.94 8.15 -11.37
CA ASP A 121 -7.14 9.00 -12.55
C ASP A 121 -6.21 8.56 -13.68
N SER A 122 -6.56 8.95 -14.89
CA SER A 122 -5.75 8.71 -16.07
C SER A 122 -5.97 9.85 -17.08
N PHE A 123 -5.29 9.78 -18.21
CA PHE A 123 -5.48 10.78 -19.27
C PHE A 123 -6.89 10.79 -19.82
N THR A 124 -7.58 9.65 -19.80
CA THR A 124 -8.91 9.51 -20.40
C THR A 124 -10.02 9.40 -19.35
N THR A 125 -9.67 9.20 -18.09
CA THR A 125 -10.62 9.00 -17.01
C THR A 125 -10.46 10.10 -15.97
N PRO A 126 -11.53 10.87 -15.66
CA PRO A 126 -11.48 11.85 -14.57
C PRO A 126 -11.20 11.19 -13.23
N ALA A 127 -10.73 11.98 -12.27
CA ALA A 127 -10.42 11.46 -10.94
C ALA A 127 -11.65 10.78 -10.33
N ARG A 128 -11.44 9.60 -9.79
CA ARG A 128 -12.48 8.79 -9.17
C ARG A 128 -12.03 8.30 -7.81
N LEU A 129 -13.00 8.11 -6.91
CA LEU A 129 -12.80 7.45 -5.62
C LEU A 129 -13.52 6.11 -5.63
N TYR A 130 -12.81 5.09 -5.17
CA TYR A 130 -13.34 3.74 -5.05
C TYR A 130 -13.14 3.21 -3.64
N ASP A 131 -13.99 2.28 -3.23
CA ASP A 131 -13.66 1.37 -2.15
C ASP A 131 -13.25 0.03 -2.74
N TYR A 132 -12.22 -0.55 -2.18
CA TYR A 132 -11.68 -1.84 -2.62
C TYR A 132 -11.67 -2.84 -1.47
N TRP A 133 -12.21 -4.03 -1.73
CA TRP A 133 -12.27 -5.14 -0.76
C TRP A 133 -11.20 -6.17 -1.08
N PRO A 134 -10.09 -6.20 -0.32
CA PRO A 134 -9.00 -7.15 -0.61
C PRO A 134 -9.41 -8.61 -0.57
N ALA A 135 -10.37 -8.97 0.29
CA ALA A 135 -10.79 -10.36 0.44
C ALA A 135 -11.47 -10.92 -0.82
N THR A 136 -12.17 -10.08 -1.58
CA THR A 136 -12.94 -10.50 -2.76
C THR A 136 -12.43 -9.90 -4.07
N GLY A 137 -11.64 -8.84 -3.99
CA GLY A 137 -11.21 -8.08 -5.16
C GLY A 137 -12.28 -7.13 -5.70
N GLU A 138 -13.38 -6.93 -4.97
CA GLU A 138 -14.45 -6.03 -5.39
C GLU A 138 -13.99 -4.57 -5.37
N LEU A 139 -14.38 -3.83 -6.40
CA LEU A 139 -14.10 -2.40 -6.54
C LEU A 139 -15.43 -1.68 -6.74
N ARG A 140 -15.72 -0.72 -5.86
CA ARG A 140 -16.98 0.05 -5.93
C ARG A 140 -16.70 1.53 -6.14
N LEU A 141 -17.25 2.09 -7.21
CA LEU A 141 -17.16 3.53 -7.47
C LEU A 141 -17.99 4.30 -6.46
N LEU A 142 -17.37 5.26 -5.77
CA LEU A 142 -18.02 6.14 -4.81
C LEU A 142 -18.30 7.51 -5.40
N LYS A 143 -17.33 8.07 -6.11
CA LYS A 143 -17.42 9.43 -6.63
C LYS A 143 -16.52 9.61 -7.84
N GLU A 144 -17.01 10.35 -8.81
CA GLU A 144 -16.24 10.80 -9.96
C GLU A 144 -16.17 12.32 -9.93
N GLN A 145 -15.00 12.87 -10.21
CA GLN A 145 -14.82 14.32 -10.24
C GLN A 145 -15.59 14.92 -11.41
N GLU A 146 -16.42 15.93 -11.11
CA GLU A 146 -17.05 16.72 -12.15
C GLU A 146 -16.07 17.76 -12.69
N ILE A 147 -16.02 17.89 -14.01
CA ILE A 147 -15.18 18.88 -14.65
C ILE A 147 -16.08 20.05 -15.07
N PRO A 148 -15.90 21.25 -14.47
CA PRO A 148 -16.67 22.43 -14.86
C PRO A 148 -16.51 22.75 -16.36
N GLY A 149 -17.58 23.20 -17.01
CA GLY A 149 -17.55 23.54 -18.42
C GLY A 149 -18.08 22.46 -19.37
N GLY A 150 -18.67 21.42 -18.83
CA GLY A 150 -19.40 20.44 -19.64
C GLY A 150 -18.56 19.33 -20.26
N TYR A 151 -17.50 18.97 -19.65
CA TYR A 151 -16.78 17.74 -20.00
C TYR A 151 -17.65 16.54 -19.66
N ASN A 152 -17.80 15.64 -20.61
CA ASN A 152 -18.60 14.44 -20.42
C ASN A 152 -17.76 13.19 -20.65
#